data_316be1f5de36a932199dbfc7f3fd2b69
#
_entry.id   316be1f5de36a932199dbfc7f3fd2b69
#
_cell.length_a   1.000
_cell.length_b   1.000
_cell.length_c   1.000
_cell.angle_alpha   90.00
_cell.angle_beta   90.00
_cell.angle_gamma   90.00
#
_symmetry.space_group_name_H-M   'P 1'
#
loop_
_entity.id
_entity.type
_entity.pdbx_description
1 polymer ?
#
loop_
_entity_poly.entity_id
_entity_poly.type
_entity_poly.pdbx_seq_one_letter_code
_entity_poly.pdbx_strand_id
1 'polypeptide(L)'
;YMFPMPIKTMYKLGYFYIVQMVRFLYRIILRNHGRPDIIHAHYLYTMPIALKLKDLFNVPCVGTEHWSFLGKSVMPVFVRFYAERIYHRLDALITVSNSLGMNIRKQFGVKSCVIPNMLDVSKFNINAQSKFNRGKANFSFISVGALVDGKCFDLLLKAFSRLKFENKYLTIVGDGPKKHYLKNLIIELGIEKCVEFTGKLSREEMLPKLSYSNVFVLPSNSETFGVVYIEAMALGLPVIATKCGGPEDFVDSSNGLLIERNSEERLVDAMEYMYKHYNEYKRESISGSVINRYSPSKIARQIELLYMECLGK
;
A
#
# COMPACT_ATOMS: atom_id res chain seq x y z
N TYR A 1 8.76 -14.53 -5.11
CA TYR A 1 9.80 -15.56 -5.28
C TYR A 1 11.16 -14.86 -5.22
N MET A 2 11.86 -14.97 -4.08
CA MET A 2 13.27 -14.60 -3.98
C MET A 2 14.09 -15.85 -4.34
N PHE A 3 14.77 -15.81 -5.49
CA PHE A 3 15.79 -16.81 -5.79
C PHE A 3 17.03 -16.54 -4.92
N PRO A 4 17.57 -17.55 -4.22
CA PRO A 4 18.87 -17.42 -3.57
C PRO A 4 19.94 -17.48 -4.66
N MET A 5 20.49 -16.33 -5.04
CA MET A 5 21.63 -16.29 -5.95
C MET A 5 22.95 -16.43 -5.18
N PRO A 6 23.87 -17.29 -5.62
CA PRO A 6 25.21 -17.36 -5.07
C PRO A 6 26.02 -16.11 -5.40
N ILE A 7 26.46 -15.46 -4.35
CA ILE A 7 26.61 -14.00 -4.27
C ILE A 7 27.84 -13.40 -4.99
N LYS A 8 28.92 -14.09 -5.29
CA LYS A 8 30.15 -13.41 -5.75
C LYS A 8 30.49 -13.55 -7.25
N THR A 9 30.22 -14.64 -7.89
CA THR A 9 30.55 -14.85 -9.32
C THR A 9 29.44 -14.36 -10.24
N MET A 10 28.20 -14.45 -9.82
CA MET A 10 27.04 -13.97 -10.58
C MET A 10 26.92 -12.43 -10.59
N TYR A 11 27.45 -11.73 -9.60
CA TYR A 11 27.44 -10.27 -9.59
C TYR A 11 28.22 -9.66 -10.78
N LYS A 12 29.38 -10.20 -11.13
CA LYS A 12 30.17 -9.71 -12.27
C LYS A 12 29.49 -9.99 -13.61
N LEU A 13 28.96 -11.20 -13.78
CA LEU A 13 28.18 -11.57 -14.98
C LEU A 13 26.85 -10.80 -15.03
N GLY A 14 26.12 -10.75 -13.93
CA GLY A 14 24.87 -9.99 -13.83
C GLY A 14 25.07 -8.50 -14.11
N TYR A 15 26.13 -7.89 -13.60
CA TYR A 15 26.47 -6.49 -13.89
C TYR A 15 26.82 -6.28 -15.37
N PHE A 16 27.55 -7.20 -15.98
CA PHE A 16 27.85 -7.14 -17.42
C PHE A 16 26.55 -7.21 -18.26
N TYR A 17 25.65 -8.14 -17.96
CA TYR A 17 24.36 -8.24 -18.65
C TYR A 17 23.51 -6.98 -18.46
N ILE A 18 23.45 -6.44 -17.25
CA ILE A 18 22.75 -5.18 -16.98
C ILE A 18 23.33 -4.04 -17.82
N VAL A 19 24.65 -3.91 -17.92
CA VAL A 19 25.31 -2.88 -18.74
C VAL A 19 25.00 -3.04 -20.22
N GLN A 20 25.00 -4.28 -20.74
CA GLN A 20 24.63 -4.52 -22.14
C GLN A 20 23.16 -4.25 -22.41
N MET A 21 22.28 -4.66 -21.50
CA MET A 21 20.84 -4.35 -21.57
C MET A 21 20.58 -2.84 -21.55
N VAL A 22 21.26 -2.10 -20.68
CA VAL A 22 21.16 -0.63 -20.62
C VAL A 22 21.61 0.01 -21.93
N ARG A 23 22.73 -0.46 -22.51
CA ARG A 23 23.20 0.03 -23.81
C ARG A 23 22.22 -0.29 -24.95
N PHE A 24 21.60 -1.44 -24.91
CA PHE A 24 20.58 -1.84 -25.87
C PHE A 24 19.33 -0.97 -25.75
N LEU A 25 18.78 -0.82 -24.53
CA LEU A 25 17.66 0.07 -24.26
C LEU A 25 17.95 1.53 -24.64
N TYR A 26 19.15 2.01 -24.36
CA TYR A 26 19.59 3.33 -24.75
C TYR A 26 19.46 3.54 -26.27
N ARG A 27 19.96 2.60 -27.10
CA ARG A 27 19.87 2.68 -28.56
C ARG A 27 18.42 2.66 -29.06
N ILE A 28 17.56 1.81 -28.46
CA ILE A 28 16.14 1.72 -28.81
C ILE A 28 15.42 3.03 -28.50
N ILE A 29 15.64 3.57 -27.30
CA ILE A 29 14.99 4.84 -26.87
C ILE A 29 15.42 5.96 -27.82
N LEU A 30 16.71 6.13 -28.05
CA LEU A 30 17.21 7.16 -28.97
C LEU A 30 16.64 7.03 -30.38
N ARG A 31 16.59 5.81 -30.92
CA ARG A 31 16.12 5.57 -32.28
C ARG A 31 14.63 5.83 -32.45
N ASN A 32 13.81 5.43 -31.47
CA ASN A 32 12.36 5.43 -31.60
C ASN A 32 11.68 6.67 -31.01
N HIS A 33 12.30 7.30 -30.00
CA HIS A 33 11.66 8.34 -29.20
C HIS A 33 12.53 9.58 -29.01
N GLY A 34 13.79 9.56 -29.45
CA GLY A 34 14.73 10.64 -29.20
C GLY A 34 15.28 10.62 -27.78
N ARG A 35 15.96 11.72 -27.41
CA ARG A 35 16.51 11.89 -26.06
C ARG A 35 15.40 12.16 -25.04
N PRO A 36 15.32 11.44 -23.92
CA PRO A 36 14.38 11.76 -22.86
C PRO A 36 14.78 13.07 -22.17
N ASP A 37 13.82 13.82 -21.63
CA ASP A 37 14.07 15.00 -20.79
C ASP A 37 14.36 14.61 -19.35
N ILE A 38 13.76 13.52 -18.87
CA ILE A 38 13.88 13.03 -17.49
C ILE A 38 13.76 11.51 -17.44
N ILE A 39 14.36 10.90 -16.45
CA ILE A 39 14.25 9.46 -16.16
C ILE A 39 13.58 9.29 -14.81
N HIS A 40 12.56 8.44 -14.74
CA HIS A 40 11.89 8.12 -13.49
C HIS A 40 11.92 6.61 -13.23
N ALA A 41 12.47 6.21 -12.08
CA ALA A 41 12.58 4.83 -11.65
C ALA A 41 11.72 4.56 -10.41
N HIS A 42 11.14 3.38 -10.33
CA HIS A 42 10.39 2.91 -9.18
C HIS A 42 11.13 1.76 -8.50
N TYR A 43 11.19 1.80 -7.16
CA TYR A 43 11.94 0.86 -6.31
C TYR A 43 13.47 0.95 -6.41
N LEU A 44 14.11 0.83 -5.26
CA LEU A 44 15.56 0.84 -5.12
C LEU A 44 16.30 -0.02 -6.15
N TYR A 45 15.76 -1.20 -6.48
CA TYR A 45 16.43 -2.15 -7.39
C TYR A 45 16.51 -1.70 -8.85
N THR A 46 15.62 -0.83 -9.31
CA THR A 46 15.64 -0.31 -10.69
C THR A 46 16.45 0.97 -10.81
N MET A 47 16.64 1.70 -9.72
CA MET A 47 17.33 3.00 -9.69
C MET A 47 18.78 2.94 -10.20
N PRO A 48 19.60 1.87 -9.98
CA PRO A 48 20.95 1.80 -10.55
C PRO A 48 20.97 1.82 -12.07
N ILE A 49 19.96 1.20 -12.70
CA ILE A 49 19.81 1.21 -14.16
C ILE A 49 19.45 2.62 -14.62
N ALA A 50 18.51 3.26 -13.93
CA ALA A 50 18.10 4.63 -14.22
C ALA A 50 19.25 5.63 -14.06
N LEU A 51 20.07 5.49 -13.02
CA LEU A 51 21.27 6.31 -12.82
C LEU A 51 22.31 6.11 -13.93
N LYS A 52 22.42 4.91 -14.48
CA LYS A 52 23.27 4.67 -15.66
C LYS A 52 22.73 5.37 -16.91
N LEU A 53 21.41 5.35 -17.10
CA LEU A 53 20.75 6.08 -18.19
C LEU A 53 20.85 7.60 -17.98
N LYS A 54 20.71 8.09 -16.72
CA LYS A 54 20.99 9.48 -16.35
C LYS A 54 22.36 9.93 -16.86
N ASP A 55 23.41 9.15 -16.53
CA ASP A 55 24.78 9.46 -16.97
C ASP A 55 24.91 9.45 -18.50
N LEU A 56 24.26 8.50 -19.20
CA LEU A 56 24.34 8.37 -20.66
C LEU A 56 23.59 9.47 -21.41
N PHE A 57 22.42 9.85 -20.91
CA PHE A 57 21.57 10.90 -21.53
C PHE A 57 21.92 12.30 -21.01
N ASN A 58 22.64 12.41 -19.90
CA ASN A 58 22.89 13.66 -19.20
C ASN A 58 21.57 14.41 -18.90
N VAL A 59 20.62 13.74 -18.22
CA VAL A 59 19.29 14.23 -17.87
C VAL A 59 19.00 13.91 -16.40
N PRO A 60 18.10 14.65 -15.74
CA PRO A 60 17.71 14.37 -14.36
C PRO A 60 17.11 12.97 -14.18
N CYS A 61 17.30 12.41 -12.99
CA CYS A 61 16.77 11.11 -12.59
C CYS A 61 15.98 11.22 -11.29
N VAL A 62 14.69 10.89 -11.34
CA VAL A 62 13.80 10.83 -10.20
C VAL A 62 13.63 9.37 -9.77
N GLY A 63 13.57 9.11 -8.47
CA GLY A 63 13.25 7.81 -7.93
C GLY A 63 11.95 7.85 -7.13
N THR A 64 11.08 6.85 -7.26
CA THR A 64 9.96 6.63 -6.34
C THR A 64 10.16 5.37 -5.53
N GLU A 65 10.06 5.50 -4.22
CA GLU A 65 10.23 4.37 -3.30
C GLU A 65 8.88 3.88 -2.76
N HIS A 66 8.67 2.56 -2.85
CA HIS A 66 7.46 1.87 -2.39
C HIS A 66 7.76 0.77 -1.38
N TRP A 67 9.02 0.52 -1.07
CA TRP A 67 9.45 -0.69 -0.38
C TRP A 67 9.26 -0.61 1.13
N SER A 68 8.34 -1.42 1.65
CA SER A 68 8.03 -1.50 3.09
C SER A 68 9.19 -1.99 3.96
N PHE A 69 10.18 -2.67 3.36
CA PHE A 69 11.37 -3.12 4.09
C PHE A 69 12.24 -1.96 4.60
N LEU A 70 12.21 -0.81 3.93
CA LEU A 70 12.92 0.41 4.34
C LEU A 70 12.33 1.03 5.62
N GLY A 71 11.13 0.63 6.03
CA GLY A 71 10.53 0.99 7.31
C GLY A 71 10.97 0.12 8.49
N LYS A 72 11.69 -0.98 8.24
CA LYS A 72 12.14 -1.89 9.29
C LYS A 72 13.40 -1.36 10.00
N SER A 73 13.45 -1.55 11.32
CA SER A 73 14.57 -1.11 12.16
C SER A 73 15.90 -1.82 11.88
N VAL A 74 15.86 -3.00 11.28
CA VAL A 74 17.05 -3.79 10.97
C VAL A 74 17.13 -4.04 9.48
N MET A 75 18.04 -3.32 8.82
CA MET A 75 18.37 -3.49 7.42
C MET A 75 19.76 -4.09 7.28
N PRO A 76 19.99 -5.10 6.41
CA PRO A 76 21.33 -5.61 6.15
C PRO A 76 22.28 -4.48 5.74
N VAL A 77 23.47 -4.46 6.33
CA VAL A 77 24.45 -3.35 6.15
C VAL A 77 24.76 -3.10 4.68
N PHE A 78 24.85 -4.15 3.85
CA PHE A 78 25.12 -4.00 2.43
C PHE A 78 23.95 -3.34 1.66
N VAL A 79 22.69 -3.62 2.04
CA VAL A 79 21.50 -2.97 1.46
C VAL A 79 21.47 -1.49 1.84
N ARG A 80 21.79 -1.18 3.09
CA ARG A 80 21.88 0.20 3.58
C ARG A 80 22.93 0.99 2.82
N PHE A 81 24.15 0.49 2.71
CA PHE A 81 25.23 1.13 1.98
C PHE A 81 24.91 1.33 0.49
N TYR A 82 24.26 0.34 -0.12
CA TYR A 82 23.82 0.39 -1.51
C TYR A 82 22.72 1.44 -1.71
N ALA A 83 21.71 1.46 -0.87
CA ALA A 83 20.61 2.42 -0.91
C ALA A 83 21.09 3.86 -0.73
N GLU A 84 21.97 4.09 0.25
CA GLU A 84 22.56 5.40 0.52
C GLU A 84 23.26 5.98 -0.71
N ARG A 85 24.13 5.20 -1.36
CA ARG A 85 24.84 5.64 -2.59
C ARG A 85 23.91 5.92 -3.75
N ILE A 86 22.79 5.21 -3.86
CA ILE A 86 21.80 5.39 -4.92
C ILE A 86 20.97 6.65 -4.67
N TYR A 87 20.41 6.78 -3.47
CA TYR A 87 19.51 7.91 -3.17
C TYR A 87 20.22 9.26 -3.27
N HIS A 88 21.48 9.36 -2.85
CA HIS A 88 22.28 10.60 -2.97
C HIS A 88 22.64 10.97 -4.42
N ARG A 89 22.48 10.09 -5.39
CA ARG A 89 22.72 10.37 -6.81
C ARG A 89 21.44 10.76 -7.58
N LEU A 90 20.27 10.57 -6.99
CA LEU A 90 19.02 11.02 -7.59
C LEU A 90 18.91 12.54 -7.50
N ASP A 91 18.27 13.16 -8.50
CA ASP A 91 17.96 14.60 -8.45
C ASP A 91 16.74 14.86 -7.56
N ALA A 92 15.80 13.91 -7.51
CA ALA A 92 14.71 13.91 -6.55
C ALA A 92 14.31 12.48 -6.15
N LEU A 93 13.88 12.34 -4.89
CA LEU A 93 13.32 11.11 -4.37
C LEU A 93 11.88 11.33 -3.93
N ILE A 94 10.97 10.52 -4.45
CA ILE A 94 9.57 10.47 -4.06
C ILE A 94 9.38 9.32 -3.07
N THR A 95 8.63 9.57 -2.00
CA THR A 95 8.12 8.54 -1.10
C THR A 95 6.60 8.56 -1.08
N VAL A 96 5.98 7.38 -0.97
CA VAL A 96 4.52 7.25 -1.07
C VAL A 96 3.78 7.60 0.22
N SER A 97 4.51 7.86 1.31
CA SER A 97 3.96 8.31 2.60
C SER A 97 4.96 9.13 3.40
N ASN A 98 4.45 9.93 4.34
CA ASN A 98 5.27 10.70 5.28
C ASN A 98 6.15 9.77 6.13
N SER A 99 5.59 8.67 6.61
CA SER A 99 6.31 7.68 7.42
C SER A 99 7.51 7.11 6.66
N LEU A 100 7.35 6.75 5.39
CA LEU A 100 8.46 6.27 4.57
C LEU A 100 9.51 7.38 4.37
N GLY A 101 9.09 8.61 4.09
CA GLY A 101 9.99 9.76 3.94
C GLY A 101 10.80 10.04 5.19
N MET A 102 10.16 10.02 6.37
CA MET A 102 10.85 10.17 7.67
C MET A 102 11.86 9.05 7.90
N ASN A 103 11.49 7.80 7.58
CA ASN A 103 12.38 6.65 7.74
C ASN A 103 13.61 6.76 6.82
N ILE A 104 13.43 7.14 5.56
CA ILE A 104 14.53 7.36 4.62
C ILE A 104 15.43 8.50 5.09
N ARG A 105 14.86 9.61 5.52
CA ARG A 105 15.64 10.74 6.07
C ARG A 105 16.45 10.33 7.28
N LYS A 106 15.84 9.58 8.20
CA LYS A 106 16.53 9.10 9.42
C LYS A 106 17.67 8.12 9.11
N GLN A 107 17.47 7.23 8.14
CA GLN A 107 18.44 6.16 7.85
C GLN A 107 19.56 6.60 6.89
N PHE A 108 19.26 7.47 5.94
CA PHE A 108 20.16 7.83 4.83
C PHE A 108 20.46 9.32 4.74
N GLY A 109 19.87 10.18 5.57
CA GLY A 109 20.06 11.63 5.49
C GLY A 109 19.43 12.29 4.25
N VAL A 110 18.69 11.55 3.44
CA VAL A 110 18.12 12.02 2.17
C VAL A 110 16.73 12.61 2.38
N LYS A 111 16.48 13.78 1.83
CA LYS A 111 15.14 14.38 1.78
C LYS A 111 14.34 13.75 0.64
N SER A 112 13.05 13.58 0.84
CA SER A 112 12.12 13.13 -0.19
C SER A 112 10.91 14.03 -0.29
N CYS A 113 10.30 14.09 -1.49
CA CYS A 113 8.97 14.64 -1.69
C CYS A 113 7.93 13.54 -1.45
N VAL A 114 6.88 13.83 -0.71
CA VAL A 114 5.81 12.85 -0.47
C VAL A 114 4.76 13.00 -1.56
N ILE A 115 4.68 12.01 -2.46
CA ILE A 115 3.64 11.91 -3.49
C ILE A 115 3.03 10.52 -3.37
N PRO A 116 1.76 10.42 -2.94
CA PRO A 116 1.12 9.15 -2.67
C PRO A 116 0.82 8.35 -3.95
N ASN A 117 0.47 7.07 -3.76
CA ASN A 117 0.00 6.26 -4.87
C ASN A 117 -1.33 6.79 -5.41
N MET A 118 -1.49 6.76 -6.73
CA MET A 118 -2.76 7.12 -7.38
C MET A 118 -3.77 5.98 -7.28
N LEU A 119 -5.04 6.34 -7.30
CA LEU A 119 -6.19 5.43 -7.37
C LEU A 119 -6.86 5.58 -8.74
N ASP A 120 -7.09 4.48 -9.45
CA ASP A 120 -7.91 4.48 -10.67
C ASP A 120 -9.38 4.69 -10.29
N VAL A 121 -9.76 5.96 -10.18
CA VAL A 121 -11.08 6.38 -9.69
C VAL A 121 -12.24 5.96 -10.60
N SER A 122 -11.97 5.64 -11.87
CA SER A 122 -13.00 5.22 -12.83
C SER A 122 -13.72 3.92 -12.42
N LYS A 123 -13.07 3.10 -11.59
CA LYS A 123 -13.59 1.82 -11.11
C LYS A 123 -14.44 1.93 -9.85
N PHE A 124 -14.48 3.11 -9.20
CA PHE A 124 -15.14 3.31 -7.92
C PHE A 124 -16.38 4.19 -8.07
N ASN A 125 -17.54 3.59 -8.39
CA ASN A 125 -18.81 4.30 -8.53
C ASN A 125 -19.72 3.98 -7.34
N ILE A 126 -19.89 4.96 -6.43
CA ILE A 126 -20.77 4.83 -5.26
C ILE A 126 -22.23 4.76 -5.66
N ASN A 127 -22.65 5.47 -6.71
CA ASN A 127 -24.05 5.59 -7.09
C ASN A 127 -24.66 4.28 -7.62
N ALA A 128 -23.83 3.39 -8.18
CA ALA A 128 -24.27 2.06 -8.60
C ALA A 128 -24.59 1.14 -7.41
N GLN A 129 -24.23 1.53 -6.19
CA GLN A 129 -24.25 0.68 -4.99
C GLN A 129 -25.18 1.20 -3.88
N SER A 130 -25.79 2.38 -4.06
CA SER A 130 -26.69 3.01 -3.08
C SER A 130 -28.00 2.25 -2.81
N LYS A 131 -28.31 1.21 -3.59
CA LYS A 131 -29.53 0.40 -3.45
C LYS A 131 -29.50 -0.66 -2.35
N PHE A 132 -28.33 -0.87 -1.71
CA PHE A 132 -28.22 -1.89 -0.67
C PHE A 132 -28.34 -1.26 0.71
N ASN A 133 -29.51 -1.41 1.30
CA ASN A 133 -29.80 -0.99 2.66
C ASN A 133 -29.02 -1.88 3.64
N ARG A 134 -27.89 -1.36 4.12
CA ARG A 134 -27.03 -2.02 5.10
C ARG A 134 -27.55 -1.70 6.48
N GLY A 135 -28.66 -2.35 6.85
CA GLY A 135 -29.16 -2.25 8.21
C GLY A 135 -28.21 -2.93 9.21
N LYS A 136 -28.38 -2.60 10.50
CA LYS A 136 -27.68 -3.33 11.60
C LYS A 136 -28.05 -4.82 11.68
N ALA A 137 -29.02 -5.29 10.90
CA ALA A 137 -29.46 -6.67 10.89
C ALA A 137 -28.33 -7.66 10.53
N ASN A 138 -27.40 -7.26 9.63
CA ASN A 138 -26.25 -8.07 9.25
C ASN A 138 -25.04 -7.15 9.09
N PHE A 139 -24.26 -6.95 10.16
CA PHE A 139 -23.10 -6.05 10.13
C PHE A 139 -21.86 -6.79 9.66
N SER A 140 -21.27 -6.31 8.56
CA SER A 140 -20.15 -6.99 7.89
C SER A 140 -18.88 -6.18 7.90
N PHE A 141 -17.80 -6.83 8.33
CA PHE A 141 -16.43 -6.37 8.16
C PHE A 141 -15.81 -7.03 6.95
N ILE A 142 -14.87 -6.35 6.32
CA ILE A 142 -14.03 -6.92 5.27
C ILE A 142 -12.57 -6.57 5.50
N SER A 143 -11.70 -7.53 5.21
CA SER A 143 -10.25 -7.37 5.26
C SER A 143 -9.62 -7.91 3.99
N VAL A 144 -8.69 -7.17 3.40
CA VAL A 144 -8.05 -7.54 2.12
C VAL A 144 -6.55 -7.46 2.25
N GLY A 145 -5.85 -8.54 1.91
CA GLY A 145 -4.38 -8.54 1.94
C GLY A 145 -3.76 -9.91 1.76
N ALA A 146 -2.44 -9.95 1.55
CA ALA A 146 -1.69 -11.19 1.56
C ALA A 146 -1.73 -11.82 2.96
N LEU A 147 -1.98 -13.12 3.06
CA LEU A 147 -2.07 -13.85 4.32
C LEU A 147 -0.67 -14.16 4.87
N VAL A 148 0.00 -13.11 5.38
CA VAL A 148 1.35 -13.12 5.96
C VAL A 148 1.33 -12.53 7.37
N ASP A 149 2.37 -12.82 8.18
CA ASP A 149 2.46 -12.34 9.57
C ASP A 149 2.26 -10.83 9.72
N GLY A 150 2.84 -10.05 8.83
CA GLY A 150 2.78 -8.58 8.89
C GLY A 150 1.39 -7.97 8.74
N LYS A 151 0.38 -8.73 8.29
CA LYS A 151 -1.02 -8.28 8.15
C LYS A 151 -1.89 -8.61 9.36
N CYS A 152 -1.40 -9.44 10.29
CA CYS A 152 -2.03 -9.75 11.58
C CYS A 152 -3.50 -10.21 11.48
N PHE A 153 -3.80 -11.08 10.52
CA PHE A 153 -5.15 -11.67 10.39
C PHE A 153 -5.54 -12.54 11.58
N ASP A 154 -4.58 -13.14 12.26
CA ASP A 154 -4.81 -13.88 13.51
C ASP A 154 -5.33 -12.97 14.63
N LEU A 155 -4.75 -11.77 14.77
CA LEU A 155 -5.24 -10.75 15.69
C LEU A 155 -6.67 -10.32 15.33
N LEU A 156 -6.95 -10.15 14.03
CA LEU A 156 -8.29 -9.81 13.55
C LEU A 156 -9.32 -10.89 13.90
N LEU A 157 -9.01 -12.16 13.67
CA LEU A 157 -9.91 -13.28 13.98
C LEU A 157 -10.19 -13.39 15.48
N LYS A 158 -9.17 -13.26 16.33
CA LYS A 158 -9.31 -13.24 17.78
C LYS A 158 -10.20 -12.08 18.26
N ALA A 159 -9.94 -10.88 17.77
CA ALA A 159 -10.76 -9.72 18.12
C ALA A 159 -12.20 -9.88 17.62
N PHE A 160 -12.42 -10.37 16.40
CA PHE A 160 -13.74 -10.61 15.84
C PHE A 160 -14.55 -11.65 16.65
N SER A 161 -13.92 -12.71 17.15
CA SER A 161 -14.60 -13.73 17.97
C SER A 161 -15.14 -13.15 19.27
N ARG A 162 -14.50 -12.12 19.84
CA ARG A 162 -14.87 -11.49 21.12
C ARG A 162 -15.98 -10.43 21.02
N LEU A 163 -16.37 -10.02 19.81
CA LEU A 163 -17.45 -9.03 19.63
C LEU A 163 -18.77 -9.55 20.22
N LYS A 164 -19.48 -8.68 20.95
CA LYS A 164 -20.65 -9.05 21.75
C LYS A 164 -21.99 -8.96 21.00
N PHE A 165 -22.01 -8.37 19.79
CA PHE A 165 -23.24 -8.27 19.00
C PHE A 165 -23.42 -9.46 18.07
N GLU A 166 -24.67 -9.82 17.83
CA GLU A 166 -25.09 -10.89 16.94
C GLU A 166 -25.09 -10.43 15.46
N ASN A 167 -25.29 -11.37 14.53
CA ASN A 167 -25.35 -11.10 13.08
C ASN A 167 -24.14 -10.35 12.53
N LYS A 168 -22.94 -10.66 13.05
CA LYS A 168 -21.66 -10.16 12.57
C LYS A 168 -21.06 -11.08 11.53
N TYR A 169 -20.47 -10.51 10.49
CA TYR A 169 -19.81 -11.25 9.43
C TYR A 169 -18.42 -10.63 9.14
N LEU A 170 -17.47 -11.48 8.80
CA LEU A 170 -16.14 -11.08 8.38
C LEU A 170 -15.77 -11.77 7.06
N THR A 171 -15.50 -10.99 6.03
CA THR A 171 -14.96 -11.49 4.77
C THR A 171 -13.47 -11.22 4.72
N ILE A 172 -12.67 -12.27 4.50
CA ILE A 172 -11.22 -12.16 4.30
C ILE A 172 -10.89 -12.48 2.84
N VAL A 173 -10.37 -11.47 2.13
CA VAL A 173 -9.95 -11.58 0.73
C VAL A 173 -8.44 -11.64 0.67
N GLY A 174 -7.90 -12.72 0.16
CA GLY A 174 -6.46 -12.89 0.00
C GLY A 174 -6.00 -14.33 0.02
N ASP A 175 -4.72 -14.51 -0.26
CA ASP A 175 -4.04 -15.81 -0.19
C ASP A 175 -2.63 -15.61 0.36
N GLY A 176 -2.02 -16.68 0.86
CA GLY A 176 -0.66 -16.62 1.41
C GLY A 176 -0.34 -17.80 2.32
N PRO A 177 0.91 -17.86 2.82
CA PRO A 177 1.41 -18.99 3.60
C PRO A 177 0.64 -19.24 4.91
N LYS A 178 -0.02 -18.23 5.47
CA LYS A 178 -0.82 -18.36 6.70
C LYS A 178 -2.23 -18.90 6.50
N LYS A 179 -2.68 -19.14 5.26
CA LYS A 179 -4.07 -19.55 4.96
C LYS A 179 -4.54 -20.76 5.78
N HIS A 180 -3.74 -21.82 5.83
CA HIS A 180 -4.09 -23.03 6.57
C HIS A 180 -4.18 -22.76 8.08
N TYR A 181 -3.20 -22.06 8.63
CA TYR A 181 -3.21 -21.66 10.04
C TYR A 181 -4.46 -20.84 10.40
N LEU A 182 -4.81 -19.86 9.60
CA LEU A 182 -5.96 -18.98 9.86
C LEU A 182 -7.28 -19.74 9.74
N LYS A 183 -7.41 -20.72 8.84
CA LYS A 183 -8.59 -21.60 8.77
C LYS A 183 -8.76 -22.45 10.02
N ASN A 184 -7.68 -23.02 10.54
CA ASN A 184 -7.73 -23.77 11.79
C ASN A 184 -8.10 -22.88 12.98
N LEU A 185 -7.55 -21.66 13.03
CA LEU A 185 -7.89 -20.69 14.08
C LEU A 185 -9.38 -20.32 14.08
N ILE A 186 -10.05 -20.23 12.92
CA ILE A 186 -11.49 -19.99 12.82
C ILE A 186 -12.28 -21.11 13.51
N ILE A 187 -11.86 -22.38 13.31
CA ILE A 187 -12.50 -23.55 13.94
C ILE A 187 -12.28 -23.51 15.46
N GLU A 188 -11.04 -23.25 15.89
CA GLU A 188 -10.69 -23.13 17.32
C GLU A 188 -11.49 -22.02 18.02
N LEU A 189 -11.80 -20.94 17.33
CA LEU A 189 -12.57 -19.80 17.85
C LEU A 189 -14.09 -19.99 17.73
N GLY A 190 -14.56 -21.03 17.04
CA GLY A 190 -15.99 -21.31 16.84
C GLY A 190 -16.74 -20.27 16.00
N ILE A 191 -16.06 -19.66 15.03
CA ILE A 191 -16.59 -18.56 14.20
C ILE A 191 -16.78 -18.92 12.72
N GLU A 192 -16.78 -20.20 12.36
CA GLU A 192 -16.86 -20.69 10.98
C GLU A 192 -18.08 -20.18 10.23
N LYS A 193 -19.20 -20.04 10.93
CA LYS A 193 -20.46 -19.57 10.34
C LYS A 193 -20.48 -18.08 10.04
N CYS A 194 -19.53 -17.32 10.62
CA CYS A 194 -19.49 -15.86 10.54
C CYS A 194 -18.29 -15.34 9.73
N VAL A 195 -17.38 -16.23 9.29
CA VAL A 195 -16.16 -15.85 8.56
C VAL A 195 -16.08 -16.52 7.21
N GLU A 196 -15.96 -15.72 6.15
CA GLU A 196 -15.75 -16.18 4.78
C GLU A 196 -14.30 -15.93 4.34
N PHE A 197 -13.61 -16.98 3.85
CA PHE A 197 -12.37 -16.86 3.10
C PHE A 197 -12.64 -16.99 1.61
N THR A 198 -12.48 -15.91 0.84
CA THR A 198 -12.72 -15.94 -0.60
C THR A 198 -11.51 -16.47 -1.40
N GLY A 199 -10.33 -16.48 -0.81
CA GLY A 199 -9.08 -16.62 -1.55
C GLY A 199 -8.67 -15.31 -2.24
N LYS A 200 -7.74 -15.42 -3.19
CA LYS A 200 -7.32 -14.28 -4.00
C LYS A 200 -8.40 -13.98 -5.03
N LEU A 201 -8.84 -12.74 -5.07
CA LEU A 201 -9.80 -12.22 -6.04
C LEU A 201 -9.11 -11.26 -7.01
N SER A 202 -9.64 -11.13 -8.22
CA SER A 202 -9.35 -10.01 -9.11
C SER A 202 -9.91 -8.71 -8.53
N ARG A 203 -9.47 -7.56 -9.06
CA ARG A 203 -10.02 -6.28 -8.60
C ARG A 203 -11.52 -6.18 -8.88
N GLU A 204 -11.98 -6.68 -10.02
CA GLU A 204 -13.37 -6.70 -10.45
C GLU A 204 -14.26 -7.54 -9.51
N GLU A 205 -13.75 -8.65 -8.99
CA GLU A 205 -14.44 -9.50 -8.02
C GLU A 205 -14.39 -8.94 -6.60
N MET A 206 -13.32 -8.22 -6.25
CA MET A 206 -13.13 -7.63 -4.92
C MET A 206 -14.04 -6.42 -4.69
N LEU A 207 -14.24 -5.57 -5.70
CA LEU A 207 -15.03 -4.34 -5.58
C LEU A 207 -16.47 -4.59 -5.07
N PRO A 208 -17.24 -5.58 -5.58
CA PRO A 208 -18.53 -5.92 -5.01
C PRO A 208 -18.45 -6.32 -3.54
N LYS A 209 -17.48 -7.16 -3.14
CA LYS A 209 -17.31 -7.58 -1.74
C LYS A 209 -17.06 -6.38 -0.82
N LEU A 210 -16.17 -5.45 -1.22
CA LEU A 210 -15.98 -4.19 -0.50
C LEU A 210 -17.28 -3.39 -0.42
N SER A 211 -18.00 -3.26 -1.52
CA SER A 211 -19.24 -2.50 -1.59
C SER A 211 -20.33 -3.01 -0.65
N TYR A 212 -20.43 -4.32 -0.46
CA TYR A 212 -21.41 -4.97 0.41
C TYR A 212 -21.00 -4.96 1.88
N SER A 213 -19.80 -4.53 2.23
CA SER A 213 -19.33 -4.48 3.59
C SER A 213 -19.64 -3.14 4.27
N ASN A 214 -19.72 -3.13 5.60
CA ASN A 214 -19.93 -1.92 6.39
C ASN A 214 -18.61 -1.24 6.71
N VAL A 215 -17.60 -1.99 7.13
CA VAL A 215 -16.32 -1.46 7.61
C VAL A 215 -15.18 -2.27 7.01
N PHE A 216 -14.16 -1.58 6.53
CA PHE A 216 -12.89 -2.20 6.19
C PHE A 216 -11.98 -2.24 7.42
N VAL A 217 -11.36 -3.38 7.71
CA VAL A 217 -10.47 -3.54 8.87
C VAL A 217 -9.22 -4.31 8.49
N LEU A 218 -8.04 -3.75 8.77
CA LEU A 218 -6.77 -4.45 8.57
C LEU A 218 -5.75 -4.01 9.63
N PRO A 219 -5.45 -4.85 10.65
CA PRO A 219 -4.58 -4.50 11.76
C PRO A 219 -3.09 -4.73 11.46
N SER A 220 -2.60 -4.26 10.31
CA SER A 220 -1.23 -4.47 9.84
C SER A 220 -0.18 -3.94 10.82
N ASN A 221 0.95 -4.63 10.90
CA ASN A 221 2.13 -4.16 11.64
C ASN A 221 2.96 -3.13 10.88
N SER A 222 2.86 -3.11 9.55
CA SER A 222 3.58 -2.16 8.70
C SER A 222 2.88 -2.00 7.36
N GLU A 223 2.63 -0.75 6.99
CA GLU A 223 2.15 -0.36 5.67
C GLU A 223 3.01 0.79 5.14
N THR A 224 3.46 0.66 3.92
CA THR A 224 4.18 1.76 3.27
C THR A 224 3.22 2.88 2.89
N PHE A 225 2.07 2.52 2.36
CA PHE A 225 0.97 3.42 2.04
C PHE A 225 -0.38 2.79 2.43
N GLY A 226 -0.68 1.58 1.92
CA GLY A 226 -1.93 0.90 2.19
C GLY A 226 -3.00 1.19 1.15
N VAL A 227 -2.71 0.90 -0.13
CA VAL A 227 -3.63 1.15 -1.26
C VAL A 227 -5.03 0.57 -1.02
N VAL A 228 -5.13 -0.59 -0.38
CA VAL A 228 -6.41 -1.25 -0.12
C VAL A 228 -7.34 -0.46 0.81
N TYR A 229 -6.80 0.34 1.74
CA TYR A 229 -7.62 1.23 2.58
C TYR A 229 -8.25 2.33 1.73
N ILE A 230 -7.47 2.98 0.86
CA ILE A 230 -8.02 4.03 -0.01
C ILE A 230 -8.98 3.46 -1.07
N GLU A 231 -8.82 2.20 -1.49
CA GLU A 231 -9.81 1.49 -2.32
C GLU A 231 -11.14 1.29 -1.57
N ALA A 232 -11.08 0.86 -0.31
CA ALA A 232 -12.27 0.73 0.53
C ALA A 232 -12.93 2.10 0.80
N MET A 233 -12.14 3.11 1.13
CA MET A 233 -12.62 4.48 1.36
C MET A 233 -13.21 5.10 0.09
N ALA A 234 -12.67 4.82 -1.10
CA ALA A 234 -13.24 5.28 -2.38
C ALA A 234 -14.64 4.71 -2.62
N LEU A 235 -14.97 3.58 -2.03
CA LEU A 235 -16.32 3.01 -1.98
C LEU A 235 -17.15 3.52 -0.79
N GLY A 236 -16.62 4.47 -0.04
CA GLY A 236 -17.27 5.10 1.09
C GLY A 236 -17.28 4.24 2.36
N LEU A 237 -16.41 3.22 2.49
CA LEU A 237 -16.30 2.46 3.73
C LEU A 237 -15.45 3.22 4.75
N PRO A 238 -15.92 3.36 5.98
CA PRO A 238 -15.04 3.73 7.07
C PRO A 238 -14.03 2.61 7.34
N VAL A 239 -12.85 2.97 7.82
CA VAL A 239 -11.75 2.02 7.99
C VAL A 239 -11.29 1.92 9.44
N ILE A 240 -10.86 0.73 9.86
CA ILE A 240 -10.07 0.52 11.08
C ILE A 240 -8.66 0.15 10.64
N ALA A 241 -7.70 0.98 11.01
CA ALA A 241 -6.29 0.78 10.69
C ALA A 241 -5.43 0.93 11.95
N THR A 242 -4.24 0.36 11.91
CA THR A 242 -3.24 0.54 12.96
C THR A 242 -2.29 1.70 12.63
N LYS A 243 -1.69 2.31 13.64
CA LYS A 243 -0.58 3.27 13.50
C LYS A 243 0.69 2.53 13.05
N CYS A 244 0.76 2.23 11.77
CA CYS A 244 1.79 1.37 11.18
C CYS A 244 2.54 1.96 9.99
N GLY A 245 2.36 3.27 9.75
CA GLY A 245 3.06 4.06 8.72
C GLY A 245 2.11 4.76 7.75
N GLY A 246 1.74 4.12 6.63
CA GLY A 246 0.93 4.74 5.58
C GLY A 246 -0.45 5.22 6.01
N PRO A 247 -1.25 4.42 6.76
CA PRO A 247 -2.61 4.81 7.16
C PRO A 247 -2.69 6.11 7.96
N GLU A 248 -1.65 6.48 8.71
CA GLU A 248 -1.58 7.74 9.47
C GLU A 248 -1.64 8.99 8.59
N ASP A 249 -1.37 8.85 7.30
CA ASP A 249 -1.43 9.98 6.35
C ASP A 249 -2.86 10.32 5.89
N PHE A 250 -3.83 9.41 6.07
CA PHE A 250 -5.16 9.57 5.48
C PHE A 250 -6.34 9.11 6.36
N VAL A 251 -6.09 8.38 7.45
CA VAL A 251 -7.16 7.97 8.36
C VAL A 251 -7.29 9.00 9.49
N ASP A 252 -8.50 9.52 9.66
CA ASP A 252 -8.89 10.43 10.74
C ASP A 252 -10.30 10.10 11.25
N SER A 253 -10.78 10.84 12.25
CA SER A 253 -12.08 10.60 12.88
C SER A 253 -13.29 10.74 11.94
N SER A 254 -13.15 11.40 10.79
CA SER A 254 -14.24 11.58 9.82
C SER A 254 -14.41 10.37 8.89
N ASN A 255 -13.40 9.51 8.80
CA ASN A 255 -13.35 8.43 7.84
C ASN A 255 -12.94 7.08 8.45
N GLY A 256 -12.52 7.03 9.72
CA GLY A 256 -12.10 5.79 10.33
C GLY A 256 -11.49 5.92 11.72
N LEU A 257 -10.85 4.85 12.15
CA LEU A 257 -10.15 4.79 13.43
C LEU A 257 -8.71 4.32 13.23
N LEU A 258 -7.77 5.02 13.88
CA LEU A 258 -6.38 4.62 14.04
C LEU A 258 -6.16 4.05 15.43
N ILE A 259 -5.76 2.80 15.52
CA ILE A 259 -5.50 2.11 16.78
C ILE A 259 -4.01 1.74 16.93
N GLU A 260 -3.59 1.46 18.15
CA GLU A 260 -2.23 0.94 18.41
C GLU A 260 -2.06 -0.47 17.82
N ARG A 261 -0.85 -0.77 17.36
CA ARG A 261 -0.50 -2.10 16.81
C ARG A 261 -0.49 -3.16 17.91
N ASN A 262 -0.72 -4.41 17.50
CA ASN A 262 -0.58 -5.60 18.35
C ASN A 262 -1.45 -5.57 19.62
N SER A 263 -2.57 -4.87 19.60
CA SER A 263 -3.53 -4.82 20.71
C SER A 263 -4.87 -5.40 20.28
N GLU A 264 -5.18 -6.58 20.79
CA GLU A 264 -6.48 -7.23 20.57
C GLU A 264 -7.61 -6.41 21.18
N GLU A 265 -7.43 -5.92 22.42
CA GLU A 265 -8.42 -5.09 23.11
C GLU A 265 -8.78 -3.84 22.31
N ARG A 266 -7.78 -3.10 21.83
CA ARG A 266 -8.02 -1.90 21.01
C ARG A 266 -8.73 -2.21 19.71
N LEU A 267 -8.46 -3.39 19.13
CA LEU A 267 -9.14 -3.81 17.91
C LEU A 267 -10.61 -4.19 18.21
N VAL A 268 -10.88 -4.90 19.30
CA VAL A 268 -12.25 -5.18 19.78
C VAL A 268 -13.01 -3.88 20.01
N ASP A 269 -12.45 -2.96 20.80
CA ASP A 269 -13.06 -1.66 21.11
C ASP A 269 -13.37 -0.88 19.83
N ALA A 270 -12.44 -0.84 18.87
CA ALA A 270 -12.65 -0.15 17.61
C ALA A 270 -13.75 -0.78 16.75
N MET A 271 -13.82 -2.11 16.70
CA MET A 271 -14.85 -2.81 15.94
C MET A 271 -16.24 -2.64 16.59
N GLU A 272 -16.35 -2.66 17.93
CA GLU A 272 -17.58 -2.38 18.66
C GLU A 272 -18.00 -0.92 18.51
N TYR A 273 -17.05 0.02 18.57
CA TYR A 273 -17.30 1.44 18.32
C TYR A 273 -17.88 1.66 16.92
N MET A 274 -17.25 1.08 15.90
CA MET A 274 -17.74 1.17 14.51
C MET A 274 -19.15 0.59 14.36
N TYR A 275 -19.47 -0.51 15.01
CA TYR A 275 -20.81 -1.06 15.00
C TYR A 275 -21.85 -0.09 15.59
N LYS A 276 -21.52 0.56 16.70
CA LYS A 276 -22.42 1.50 17.39
C LYS A 276 -22.61 2.81 16.62
N HIS A 277 -21.52 3.35 16.05
CA HIS A 277 -21.43 4.66 15.45
C HIS A 277 -21.37 4.68 13.92
N TYR A 278 -21.62 3.52 13.28
CA TYR A 278 -21.52 3.40 11.82
C TYR A 278 -22.29 4.47 11.04
N ASN A 279 -23.50 4.85 11.51
CA ASN A 279 -24.36 5.82 10.83
C ASN A 279 -23.82 7.26 10.86
N GLU A 280 -22.82 7.55 11.68
CA GLU A 280 -22.12 8.84 11.74
C GLU A 280 -21.16 9.03 10.56
N TYR A 281 -20.69 7.92 9.96
CA TYR A 281 -19.79 7.93 8.84
C TYR A 281 -20.54 8.13 7.52
N LYS A 282 -20.33 9.30 6.90
CA LYS A 282 -20.99 9.69 5.64
C LYS A 282 -20.18 9.15 4.45
N ARG A 283 -20.71 8.15 3.79
CA ARG A 283 -20.04 7.44 2.67
C ARG A 283 -19.58 8.37 1.55
N GLU A 284 -20.44 9.31 1.15
CA GLU A 284 -20.16 10.27 0.10
C GLU A 284 -18.97 11.19 0.48
N SER A 285 -18.89 11.58 1.75
CA SER A 285 -17.81 12.40 2.27
C SER A 285 -16.49 11.62 2.26
N ILE A 286 -16.49 10.36 2.76
CA ILE A 286 -15.31 9.49 2.77
C ILE A 286 -14.79 9.30 1.34
N SER A 287 -15.67 8.88 0.44
CA SER A 287 -15.28 8.64 -0.95
C SER A 287 -14.80 9.91 -1.66
N GLY A 288 -15.54 11.00 -1.52
CA GLY A 288 -15.18 12.28 -2.15
C GLY A 288 -13.79 12.76 -1.73
N SER A 289 -13.45 12.62 -0.44
CA SER A 289 -12.13 12.99 0.08
C SER A 289 -11.00 12.20 -0.60
N VAL A 290 -11.18 10.90 -0.74
CA VAL A 290 -10.19 9.99 -1.35
C VAL A 290 -10.06 10.22 -2.86
N ILE A 291 -11.19 10.29 -3.57
CA ILE A 291 -11.21 10.51 -5.03
C ILE A 291 -10.54 11.85 -5.36
N ASN A 292 -10.85 12.90 -4.62
CA ASN A 292 -10.24 14.22 -4.83
C ASN A 292 -8.72 14.23 -4.55
N ARG A 293 -8.26 13.47 -3.56
CA ARG A 293 -6.86 13.48 -3.14
C ARG A 293 -5.96 12.57 -3.98
N TYR A 294 -6.48 11.40 -4.38
CA TYR A 294 -5.67 10.33 -5.00
C TYR A 294 -6.00 10.06 -6.46
N SER A 295 -6.79 10.93 -7.11
CA SER A 295 -7.08 10.81 -8.54
C SER A 295 -5.81 10.87 -9.41
N PRO A 296 -5.78 10.16 -10.55
CA PRO A 296 -4.63 10.16 -11.45
C PRO A 296 -4.20 11.58 -11.86
N SER A 297 -5.16 12.47 -12.13
CA SER A 297 -4.88 13.86 -12.52
C SER A 297 -4.16 14.66 -11.41
N LYS A 298 -4.57 14.47 -10.15
CA LYS A 298 -3.94 15.14 -9.01
C LYS A 298 -2.51 14.64 -8.77
N ILE A 299 -2.32 13.33 -8.80
CA ILE A 299 -1.01 12.73 -8.59
C ILE A 299 -0.07 13.03 -9.75
N ALA A 300 -0.54 12.92 -11.00
CA ALA A 300 0.23 13.29 -12.18
C ALA A 300 0.71 14.74 -12.11
N ARG A 301 -0.18 15.67 -11.70
CA ARG A 301 0.20 17.09 -11.54
C ARG A 301 1.31 17.32 -10.52
N GLN A 302 1.28 16.59 -9.39
CA GLN A 302 2.37 16.68 -8.39
C GLN A 302 3.70 16.17 -8.97
N ILE A 303 3.66 15.07 -9.72
CA ILE A 303 4.84 14.50 -10.38
C ILE A 303 5.39 15.46 -11.45
N GLU A 304 4.49 16.06 -12.26
CA GLU A 304 4.87 17.06 -13.28
C GLU A 304 5.56 18.27 -12.68
N LEU A 305 5.04 18.80 -11.57
CA LEU A 305 5.68 19.92 -10.87
C LEU A 305 7.08 19.56 -10.39
N LEU A 306 7.26 18.39 -9.81
CA LEU A 306 8.59 17.91 -9.42
C LEU A 306 9.54 17.74 -10.62
N TYR A 307 9.00 17.28 -11.76
CA TYR A 307 9.80 17.18 -12.99
C TYR A 307 10.25 18.56 -13.49
N MET A 308 9.38 19.55 -13.46
CA MET A 308 9.71 20.92 -13.83
C MET A 308 10.80 21.50 -12.93
N GLU A 309 10.72 21.28 -11.61
CA GLU A 309 11.78 21.66 -10.68
C GLU A 309 13.12 21.01 -11.04
N CYS A 310 13.14 19.70 -11.34
CA CYS A 310 14.34 18.97 -11.73
C CYS A 310 14.92 19.46 -13.07
N LEU A 311 14.09 20.00 -13.95
CA LEU A 311 14.47 20.54 -15.25
C LEU A 311 14.86 22.03 -15.19
N GLY A 312 14.73 22.69 -14.03
CA GLY A 312 14.99 24.13 -13.87
C GLY A 312 13.96 25.02 -14.59
N LYS A 313 12.72 24.58 -14.71
CA LYS A 313 11.62 25.27 -15.39
C LYS A 313 10.54 25.70 -14.42
#